data_9ecad8d58c7523f0225ae0446908db1d
#
_entry.id   9ecad8d58c7523f0225ae0446908db1d
#
_cell.length_a   1.000
_cell.length_b   1.000
_cell.length_c   1.000
_cell.angle_alpha   90.00
_cell.angle_beta   90.00
_cell.angle_gamma   90.00
#
_symmetry.space_group_name_H-M   'P 1'
#
loop_
_entity.id
_entity.type
_entity.pdbx_description
1 polymer ?
#
loop_
_entity_poly.entity_id
_entity_poly.type
_entity_poly.pdbx_seq_one_letter_code
_entity_poly.pdbx_strand_id
1 'polypeptide(L)'
;MKKKLIVLLFTGIILSGCSAIAENSLETGNGSIALLTPTITTKDNELEIKTEGIDENKVTFIYVANKKVLEQKLKNGESYKLNIKDIEHAHRTDYKPKVQLLQTKDDNDDGEIVTFKQVRYTVKN
;
A
#
# COMPACT_ATOMS: atom_id res chain seq x y z
N MET A 1 -29.47 9.37 0.85
CA MET A 1 -29.24 8.68 1.22
C MET A 1 -28.97 8.30 1.56
N LYS A 2 -28.80 8.51 1.59
CA LYS A 2 -28.47 7.92 2.09
C LYS A 2 -27.96 7.46 2.58
N LYS A 3 -27.90 7.79 2.53
CA LYS A 3 -27.43 7.21 3.13
C LYS A 3 -26.86 6.89 3.67
N LYS A 4 -26.75 7.29 3.66
CA LYS A 4 -26.22 6.83 4.28
C LYS A 4 -25.80 6.34 4.76
N LEU A 5 -25.75 6.75 4.61
CA LEU A 5 -25.32 6.06 5.17
C LEU A 5 -24.79 5.60 5.41
N ILE A 6 -24.79 5.79 5.28
CA ILE A 6 -24.22 5.08 5.67
C ILE A 6 -23.61 4.85 5.94
N VAL A 7 -23.70 5.28 5.79
CA VAL A 7 -23.10 4.65 6.26
C VAL A 7 -22.68 4.49 6.73
N LEU A 8 -22.75 4.96 6.65
CA LEU A 8 -22.42 4.38 7.20
C LEU A 8 -22.01 4.01 7.54
N LEU A 9 -22.11 4.40 7.36
CA LEU A 9 -21.79 3.68 7.78
C LEU A 9 -21.24 3.41 7.91
N PHE A 10 -21.13 3.89 7.62
CA PHE A 10 -20.55 3.23 7.86
C PHE A 10 -19.88 3.33 8.04
N THR A 11 -19.88 3.87 7.74
CA THR A 11 -19.23 3.57 8.01
C THR A 11 -18.55 3.52 8.13
N GLY A 12 -18.59 4.17 8.18
CA GLY A 12 -17.88 3.70 8.36
C GLY A 12 -17.26 3.69 8.30
N ILE A 13 -17.20 4.19 8.30
CA ILE A 13 -16.63 3.84 8.27
C ILE A 13 -15.87 4.02 8.13
N ILE A 14 -15.41 4.43 8.05
CA ILE A 14 -14.68 4.30 7.85
C ILE A 14 -13.95 4.71 8.14
N LEU A 15 -13.75 5.25 8.28
CA LEU A 15 -13.05 5.25 8.53
C LEU A 15 -12.30 5.37 9.14
N SER A 16 -12.29 5.81 9.26
CA SER A 16 -11.36 5.70 9.76
C SER A 16 -10.71 5.14 10.14
N GLY A 17 -10.95 5.11 10.54
CA GLY A 17 -10.09 4.16 11.09
C GLY A 17 -9.37 3.42 10.24
N CYS A 18 -8.94 3.79 9.52
CA CYS A 18 -8.35 3.06 8.56
C CYS A 18 -7.31 2.16 8.99
N SER A 19 -6.70 2.36 10.10
CA SER A 19 -5.63 1.50 10.48
C SER A 19 -6.12 0.11 10.82
N ALA A 20 -7.28 -0.01 11.39
CA ALA A 20 -7.83 -1.31 11.63
C ALA A 20 -8.07 -2.04 10.34
N ILE A 21 -8.45 -1.32 9.33
CA ILE A 21 -8.59 -1.89 8.03
C ILE A 21 -7.28 -2.48 7.57
N ALA A 22 -6.21 -1.77 7.80
CA ALA A 22 -4.93 -2.23 7.32
C ALA A 22 -4.50 -3.54 7.94
N GLU A 23 -4.83 -3.77 9.19
CA GLU A 23 -4.41 -5.00 9.85
C GLU A 23 -5.15 -6.21 9.34
N ASN A 24 -6.42 -6.05 9.07
CA ASN A 24 -7.26 -7.15 8.65
C ASN A 24 -7.85 -6.92 7.29
N SER A 25 -7.31 -5.99 6.57
CA SER A 25 -7.92 -5.61 5.34
C SER A 25 -7.96 -6.75 4.38
N LEU A 26 -9.06 -6.83 3.71
CA LEU A 26 -9.22 -7.73 2.61
C LEU A 26 -8.64 -7.04 1.40
N GLU A 27 -7.70 -7.69 0.78
CA GLU A 27 -7.22 -7.20 -0.50
C GLU A 27 -8.37 -7.19 -1.48
N THR A 28 -8.38 -6.24 -2.36
CA THR A 28 -9.45 -6.12 -3.35
C THR A 28 -8.85 -5.75 -4.70
N GLY A 29 -9.60 -5.99 -5.74
CA GLY A 29 -9.17 -5.69 -7.09
C GLY A 29 -8.29 -6.79 -7.65
N ASN A 30 -7.82 -6.56 -8.88
CA ASN A 30 -7.01 -7.53 -9.59
C ASN A 30 -5.53 -7.30 -9.33
N GLY A 31 -4.74 -8.37 -9.50
CA GLY A 31 -3.30 -8.25 -9.50
C GLY A 31 -2.67 -8.50 -8.15
N SER A 32 -1.39 -8.24 -8.10
CA SER A 32 -0.59 -8.51 -6.92
C SER A 32 0.62 -7.59 -6.88
N ILE A 33 1.21 -7.48 -5.70
CA ILE A 33 2.47 -6.79 -5.50
C ILE A 33 3.44 -7.78 -4.86
N ALA A 34 4.67 -7.79 -5.34
CA ALA A 34 5.71 -8.65 -4.80
C ALA A 34 6.91 -7.82 -4.38
N LEU A 35 7.53 -8.22 -3.28
CA LEU A 35 8.76 -7.61 -2.82
C LEU A 35 9.93 -8.39 -3.40
N LEU A 36 10.78 -7.70 -4.15
CA LEU A 36 12.02 -8.30 -4.64
C LEU A 36 13.11 -8.24 -3.57
N THR A 37 12.89 -7.44 -2.53
CA THR A 37 13.78 -7.32 -1.38
C THR A 37 13.00 -7.67 -0.11
N PRO A 38 12.65 -8.95 0.10
CA PRO A 38 11.78 -9.31 1.23
C PRO A 38 12.45 -9.17 2.59
N THR A 39 13.77 -9.05 2.61
CA THR A 39 14.53 -8.86 3.86
C THR A 39 15.56 -7.78 3.61
N ILE A 40 15.60 -6.79 4.50
CA ILE A 40 16.59 -5.72 4.46
C ILE A 40 17.22 -5.59 5.85
N THR A 41 18.19 -4.67 5.97
CA THR A 41 18.79 -4.35 7.27
C THR A 41 18.39 -2.95 7.67
N THR A 42 18.72 -2.58 8.91
CA THR A 42 18.43 -1.24 9.42
C THR A 42 19.18 -0.15 8.66
N LYS A 43 20.18 -0.53 7.87
CA LYS A 43 20.98 0.43 7.11
C LYS A 43 20.51 0.59 5.66
N ASP A 44 19.62 -0.26 5.22
CA ASP A 44 19.13 -0.21 3.84
C ASP A 44 18.01 0.81 3.73
N ASN A 45 18.09 1.64 2.71
CA ASN A 45 17.12 2.71 2.50
C ASN A 45 16.30 2.51 1.23
N GLU A 46 16.27 1.30 0.72
CA GLU A 46 15.60 1.04 -0.55
C GLU A 46 14.89 -0.31 -0.52
N LEU A 47 13.67 -0.31 -1.00
CA LEU A 47 12.93 -1.54 -1.28
C LEU A 47 12.73 -1.62 -2.78
N GLU A 48 12.55 -2.83 -3.28
CA GLU A 48 12.25 -3.02 -4.69
C GLU A 48 11.01 -3.88 -4.81
N ILE A 49 10.07 -3.43 -5.66
CA ILE A 49 8.80 -4.09 -5.85
C ILE A 49 8.55 -4.36 -7.31
N LYS A 50 7.62 -5.27 -7.55
CA LYS A 50 7.13 -5.56 -8.89
C LYS A 50 5.63 -5.85 -8.78
N THR A 51 4.87 -5.40 -9.77
CA THR A 51 3.43 -5.66 -9.80
C THR A 51 3.09 -6.57 -10.96
N GLU A 52 2.00 -7.30 -10.82
CA GLU A 52 1.44 -8.12 -11.89
C GLU A 52 -0.05 -7.97 -11.88
N GLY A 53 -0.64 -7.85 -13.06
CA GLY A 53 -2.10 -7.88 -13.20
C GLY A 53 -2.85 -6.67 -12.71
N ILE A 54 -2.16 -5.58 -12.35
CA ILE A 54 -2.86 -4.35 -11.96
C ILE A 54 -3.22 -3.54 -13.20
N ASP A 55 -4.08 -2.54 -13.05
CA ASP A 55 -4.49 -1.67 -14.14
C ASP A 55 -3.37 -0.66 -14.42
N GLU A 56 -2.70 -0.80 -15.56
CA GLU A 56 -1.57 0.07 -15.90
C GLU A 56 -2.00 1.47 -16.32
N ASN A 57 -3.29 1.68 -16.57
CA ASN A 57 -3.80 2.98 -16.95
C ASN A 57 -4.21 3.84 -15.76
N LYS A 58 -4.16 3.28 -14.55
CA LYS A 58 -4.51 4.00 -13.34
C LYS A 58 -3.26 4.41 -12.59
N VAL A 59 -3.35 5.54 -11.91
CA VAL A 59 -2.31 5.94 -10.97
C VAL A 59 -2.29 4.94 -9.84
N THR A 60 -1.10 4.49 -9.50
CA THR A 60 -0.88 3.58 -8.38
C THR A 60 -0.16 4.34 -7.28
N PHE A 61 -0.68 4.23 -6.06
CA PHE A 61 -0.10 4.84 -4.89
C PHE A 61 0.54 3.74 -4.06
N ILE A 62 1.81 3.92 -3.68
CA ILE A 62 2.52 2.94 -2.85
C ILE A 62 2.85 3.61 -1.53
N TYR A 63 2.52 2.92 -0.44
CA TYR A 63 2.78 3.38 0.92
C TYR A 63 3.70 2.38 1.61
N VAL A 64 4.66 2.90 2.36
CA VAL A 64 5.53 2.08 3.21
C VAL A 64 5.36 2.61 4.62
N ALA A 65 5.02 1.73 5.56
CA ALA A 65 4.81 2.11 6.95
C ALA A 65 3.88 3.32 7.05
N ASN A 66 2.82 3.31 6.24
CA ASN A 66 1.78 4.34 6.19
C ASN A 66 2.21 5.67 5.58
N LYS A 67 3.36 5.70 4.91
CA LYS A 67 3.82 6.93 4.26
C LYS A 67 3.87 6.71 2.77
N LYS A 68 3.26 7.61 2.00
CA LYS A 68 3.25 7.51 0.55
C LYS A 68 4.67 7.73 0.01
N VAL A 69 5.17 6.79 -0.77
CA VAL A 69 6.52 6.85 -1.32
C VAL A 69 6.53 6.86 -2.84
N LEU A 70 5.40 6.54 -3.48
CA LEU A 70 5.34 6.51 -4.94
C LEU A 70 3.93 6.81 -5.38
N GLU A 71 3.81 7.60 -6.44
CA GLU A 71 2.51 7.94 -7.03
C GLU A 71 2.73 8.11 -8.52
N GLN A 72 2.38 7.08 -9.29
CA GLN A 72 2.52 7.11 -10.75
C GLN A 72 1.86 5.86 -11.33
N LYS A 73 1.70 5.86 -12.63
CA LYS A 73 1.23 4.65 -13.32
C LYS A 73 2.40 3.66 -13.36
N LEU A 74 2.11 2.41 -13.04
CA LEU A 74 3.13 1.36 -13.01
C LEU A 74 2.86 0.36 -14.12
N LYS A 75 3.93 -0.23 -14.61
CA LYS A 75 3.84 -1.29 -15.61
C LYS A 75 4.08 -2.63 -14.93
N ASN A 76 3.19 -3.56 -15.21
CA ASN A 76 3.32 -4.91 -14.69
C ASN A 76 4.60 -5.55 -15.22
N GLY A 77 5.25 -6.32 -14.35
CA GLY A 77 6.48 -7.01 -14.73
C GLY A 77 7.75 -6.18 -14.61
N GLU A 78 7.63 -4.87 -14.40
CA GLU A 78 8.80 -4.01 -14.20
C GLU A 78 9.03 -3.80 -12.72
N SER A 79 10.28 -3.61 -12.34
CA SER A 79 10.62 -3.37 -10.94
C SER A 79 10.69 -1.88 -10.68
N TYR A 80 10.33 -1.51 -9.46
CA TYR A 80 10.37 -0.13 -9.01
C TYR A 80 11.04 -0.06 -7.66
N LYS A 81 11.90 0.94 -7.48
CA LYS A 81 12.61 1.13 -6.23
C LYS A 81 11.88 2.15 -5.38
N LEU A 82 11.76 1.85 -4.11
CA LEU A 82 11.08 2.71 -3.15
C LEU A 82 12.13 3.22 -2.17
N ASN A 83 12.23 4.53 -2.04
CA ASN A 83 13.16 5.15 -1.10
C ASN A 83 12.47 5.22 0.27
N ILE A 84 13.04 4.53 1.25
CA ILE A 84 12.48 4.49 2.60
C ILE A 84 13.36 5.22 3.62
N LYS A 85 14.34 5.98 3.14
CA LYS A 85 15.14 6.80 4.03
C LYS A 85 14.23 7.81 4.74
N ASP A 86 14.42 7.96 6.03
CA ASP A 86 13.68 8.92 6.84
C ASP A 86 12.19 8.61 6.98
N ILE A 87 11.77 7.40 6.63
CA ILE A 87 10.37 7.01 6.86
C ILE A 87 10.27 6.37 8.24
N GLU A 88 9.48 7.00 9.09
CA GLU A 88 9.29 6.52 10.45
C GLU A 88 8.71 5.11 10.42
N HIS A 89 9.28 4.22 11.23
CA HIS A 89 8.84 2.83 11.35
C HIS A 89 9.17 1.92 10.17
N ALA A 90 9.83 2.44 9.14
CA ALA A 90 10.17 1.60 7.97
C ALA A 90 11.32 0.65 8.29
N HIS A 91 12.08 0.92 9.32
CA HIS A 91 13.23 0.08 9.72
C HIS A 91 13.00 -0.64 11.04
N ARG A 92 11.72 -0.89 11.40
CA ARG A 92 11.39 -1.60 12.63
C ARG A 92 11.82 -3.05 12.51
N THR A 93 12.44 -3.55 13.58
CA THR A 93 12.90 -4.94 13.65
C THR A 93 11.99 -5.81 14.50
N ASP A 94 11.08 -5.19 15.26
CA ASP A 94 10.20 -5.89 16.18
C ASP A 94 8.88 -6.32 15.53
N TYR A 95 8.65 -5.91 14.30
CA TYR A 95 7.55 -6.41 13.48
C TYR A 95 7.92 -6.19 12.01
N LYS A 96 7.10 -6.72 11.12
CA LYS A 96 7.34 -6.57 9.69
C LYS A 96 6.59 -5.36 9.18
N PRO A 97 7.29 -4.31 8.73
CA PRO A 97 6.61 -3.16 8.16
C PRO A 97 5.87 -3.54 6.89
N LYS A 98 4.85 -2.78 6.56
CA LYS A 98 3.99 -3.11 5.43
C LYS A 98 4.24 -2.19 4.25
N VAL A 99 4.05 -2.75 3.06
CA VAL A 99 4.03 -2.02 1.80
C VAL A 99 2.63 -2.21 1.24
N GLN A 100 1.96 -1.11 0.94
CA GLN A 100 0.58 -1.14 0.46
C GLN A 100 0.50 -0.51 -0.91
N LEU A 101 -0.30 -1.11 -1.77
CA LEU A 101 -0.59 -0.62 -3.10
C LEU A 101 -2.05 -0.24 -3.17
N LEU A 102 -2.32 0.94 -3.70
CA LEU A 102 -3.67 1.49 -3.76
C LEU A 102 -3.93 2.04 -5.15
N GLN A 103 -5.08 1.67 -5.72
CA GLN A 103 -5.62 2.34 -6.90
C GLN A 103 -7.05 2.75 -6.58
N THR A 104 -7.45 3.93 -7.02
CA THR A 104 -8.78 4.44 -6.77
C THR A 104 -9.51 4.69 -8.08
N LYS A 105 -10.81 4.89 -7.96
CA LYS A 105 -11.66 5.06 -9.11
C LYS A 105 -11.33 6.32 -9.91
N ASP A 106 -10.94 7.40 -9.21
CA ASP A 106 -10.71 8.70 -9.83
C ASP A 106 -9.24 9.14 -9.81
N ASP A 107 -8.33 8.23 -9.48
CA ASP A 107 -6.89 8.49 -9.43
C ASP A 107 -6.48 9.51 -8.35
N ASN A 108 -7.33 9.73 -7.36
CA ASN A 108 -6.99 10.51 -6.17
C ASN A 108 -6.79 9.56 -5.01
N ASP A 109 -5.79 9.84 -4.17
CA ASP A 109 -5.45 8.91 -3.09
C ASP A 109 -6.52 8.85 -2.01
N ASP A 110 -7.47 9.78 -2.00
CA ASP A 110 -8.60 9.73 -1.09
C ASP A 110 -9.89 9.28 -1.80
N GLY A 111 -9.77 8.78 -3.02
CA GLY A 111 -10.93 8.34 -3.78
C GLY A 111 -11.39 6.95 -3.39
N GLU A 112 -12.42 6.49 -4.09
CA GLU A 112 -12.97 5.17 -3.83
C GLU A 112 -11.98 4.09 -4.26
N ILE A 113 -11.70 3.16 -3.37
CA ILE A 113 -10.69 2.13 -3.59
C ILE A 113 -11.21 1.09 -4.58
N VAL A 114 -10.45 0.83 -5.64
CA VAL A 114 -10.77 -0.25 -6.58
C VAL A 114 -9.73 -1.37 -6.51
N THR A 115 -8.51 -1.07 -6.07
CA THR A 115 -7.46 -2.07 -5.89
C THR A 115 -6.70 -1.76 -4.63
N PHE A 116 -6.53 -2.77 -3.78
CA PHE A 116 -5.74 -2.65 -2.57
C PHE A 116 -4.99 -3.94 -2.34
N LYS A 117 -3.65 -3.86 -2.25
CA LYS A 117 -2.79 -5.01 -2.01
C LYS A 117 -1.79 -4.65 -0.94
N GLN A 118 -1.30 -5.67 -0.23
CA GLN A 118 -0.39 -5.44 0.89
C GLN A 118 0.59 -6.60 1.00
N VAL A 119 1.84 -6.25 1.26
CA VAL A 119 2.89 -7.23 1.60
C VAL A 119 3.70 -6.66 2.74
N ARG A 120 4.47 -7.52 3.41
CA ARG A 120 5.31 -7.10 4.52
C ARG A 120 6.73 -7.59 4.29
N TYR A 121 7.69 -6.83 4.83
CA TYR A 121 9.10 -7.21 4.70
C TYR A 121 9.72 -7.31 6.09
N THR A 122 10.87 -7.97 6.13
CA THR A 122 11.62 -8.20 7.38
C THR A 122 12.81 -7.25 7.43
N VAL A 123 13.05 -6.66 8.58
CA VAL A 123 14.22 -5.82 8.82
C VAL A 123 15.08 -6.49 9.89
N LYS A 124 16.34 -6.73 9.58
CA LYS A 124 17.31 -7.33 10.50
C LYS A 124 18.32 -6.31 10.94
N ASN A 125 18.83 -6.52 12.16
CA ASN A 125 19.90 -5.68 12.68
C ASN A 125 21.21 -5.90 11.95
#